data_8f9cd15dce27f3e00fb2f2eaecb1379f
#
_entry.id   8f9cd15dce27f3e00fb2f2eaecb1379f
#
_cell.length_a   1.000
_cell.length_b   1.000
_cell.length_c   1.000
_cell.angle_alpha   90.00
_cell.angle_beta   90.00
_cell.angle_gamma   90.00
#
_symmetry.space_group_name_H-M   'P 1'
#
loop_
_entity.id
_entity.type
_entity.pdbx_description
1 polymer ?
#
loop_
_entity_poly.entity_id
_entity_poly.type
_entity_poly.pdbx_seq_one_letter_code
_entity_poly.pdbx_strand_id
1 'polypeptide(L)'
;MRLLVEFIVSVLSSIGFGVITNIPKRALLPAGITGGVSWCAYWLISLQDHSLVLPNFTATVVIGLLGNYFAIRHRVPVNTIYIPSLVSLVPGGIAYLGARSFTMGKAASAAQQIYKVILIAMALAVGFVVAEVIFKAMRPFLIRFIAKLPKVQTKSRRGKSA
;
A
#
# COMPACT_ATOMS: atom_id res chain seq x y z
N MET A 1 0.47 8.96 -20.91
CA MET A 1 1.62 8.04 -20.90
C MET A 1 2.33 7.98 -19.56
N ARG A 2 2.65 9.10 -18.92
CA ARG A 2 3.38 9.12 -17.62
C ARG A 2 2.66 8.33 -16.50
N LEU A 3 1.36 8.55 -16.30
CA LEU A 3 0.56 7.86 -15.29
C LEU A 3 0.56 6.33 -15.47
N LEU A 4 0.56 5.86 -16.70
CA LEU A 4 0.60 4.43 -17.04
C LEU A 4 1.95 3.80 -16.67
N VAL A 5 3.05 4.50 -16.93
CA VAL A 5 4.40 4.07 -16.54
C VAL A 5 4.52 4.01 -15.01
N GLU A 6 4.07 5.04 -14.32
CA GLU A 6 4.12 5.10 -12.86
C GLU A 6 3.25 4.00 -12.21
N PHE A 7 2.06 3.72 -12.78
CA PHE A 7 1.24 2.60 -12.36
C PHE A 7 1.97 1.25 -12.49
N ILE A 8 2.55 0.99 -13.68
CA ILE A 8 3.27 -0.28 -13.93
C ILE A 8 4.46 -0.42 -13.00
N VAL A 9 5.26 0.63 -12.82
CA VAL A 9 6.42 0.62 -11.93
C VAL A 9 6.01 0.36 -10.48
N SER A 10 4.92 1.00 -10.01
CA SER A 10 4.42 0.76 -8.65
C SER A 10 3.87 -0.65 -8.46
N VAL A 11 3.17 -1.21 -9.46
CA VAL A 11 2.72 -2.61 -9.47
C VAL A 11 3.92 -3.56 -9.35
N LEU A 12 4.94 -3.37 -10.19
CA LEU A 12 6.14 -4.20 -10.19
C LEU A 12 6.92 -4.08 -8.88
N SER A 13 7.04 -2.87 -8.34
CA SER A 13 7.67 -2.62 -7.03
C SER A 13 6.96 -3.37 -5.90
N SER A 14 5.63 -3.29 -5.85
CA SER A 14 4.81 -3.98 -4.86
C SER A 14 4.90 -5.49 -5.00
N ILE A 15 4.87 -6.03 -6.23
CA ILE A 15 5.03 -7.47 -6.47
C ILE A 15 6.45 -7.91 -6.09
N GLY A 16 7.48 -7.17 -6.50
CA GLY A 16 8.88 -7.48 -6.19
C GLY A 16 9.12 -7.52 -4.68
N PHE A 17 8.60 -6.53 -3.95
CA PHE A 17 8.68 -6.53 -2.48
C PHE A 17 7.90 -7.71 -1.86
N GLY A 18 6.75 -8.04 -2.41
CA GLY A 18 5.96 -9.20 -2.01
C GLY A 18 6.71 -10.52 -2.20
N VAL A 19 7.51 -10.65 -3.27
CA VAL A 19 8.38 -11.82 -3.50
C VAL A 19 9.50 -11.87 -2.48
N ILE A 20 10.16 -10.76 -2.21
CA ILE A 20 11.24 -10.65 -1.21
C ILE A 20 10.72 -11.03 0.19
N THR A 21 9.53 -10.61 0.55
CA THR A 21 8.89 -10.90 1.84
C THR A 21 8.19 -12.27 1.86
N ASN A 22 8.30 -13.06 0.79
CA ASN A 22 7.77 -14.41 0.66
C ASN A 22 6.26 -14.51 0.98
N ILE A 23 5.47 -13.53 0.51
CA ILE A 23 4.01 -13.57 0.69
C ILE A 23 3.38 -14.69 -0.16
N PRO A 24 2.20 -15.21 0.23
CA PRO A 24 1.50 -16.23 -0.56
C PRO A 24 1.26 -15.77 -2.01
N LYS A 25 1.54 -16.63 -2.99
CA LYS A 25 1.42 -16.31 -4.44
C LYS A 25 0.05 -15.72 -4.81
N ARG A 26 -1.02 -16.14 -4.11
CA ARG A 26 -2.38 -15.63 -4.29
C ARG A 26 -2.56 -14.17 -3.82
N ALA A 27 -1.63 -13.63 -3.02
CA ALA A 27 -1.64 -12.25 -2.55
C ALA A 27 -0.79 -11.31 -3.42
N LEU A 28 0.13 -11.84 -4.25
CA LEU A 28 1.06 -11.04 -5.06
C LEU A 28 0.33 -10.10 -6.02
N LEU A 29 -0.57 -10.64 -6.84
CA LEU A 29 -1.32 -9.82 -7.80
C LEU A 29 -2.23 -8.80 -7.11
N PRO A 30 -3.03 -9.16 -6.09
CA PRO A 30 -3.77 -8.20 -5.29
C PRO A 30 -2.91 -7.10 -4.68
N ALA A 31 -1.75 -7.43 -4.12
CA ALA A 31 -0.83 -6.45 -3.57
C ALA A 31 -0.28 -5.50 -4.64
N GLY A 32 0.11 -6.03 -5.80
CA GLY A 32 0.55 -5.21 -6.93
C GLY A 32 -0.52 -4.22 -7.38
N ILE A 33 -1.74 -4.70 -7.64
CA ILE A 33 -2.85 -3.85 -8.07
C ILE A 33 -3.17 -2.78 -7.02
N THR A 34 -3.21 -3.16 -5.74
CA THR A 34 -3.45 -2.22 -4.64
C THR A 34 -2.36 -1.14 -4.60
N GLY A 35 -1.08 -1.51 -4.72
CA GLY A 35 0.03 -0.57 -4.75
C GLY A 35 -0.03 0.36 -5.96
N GLY A 36 -0.30 -0.16 -7.15
CA GLY A 36 -0.43 0.65 -8.37
C GLY A 36 -1.57 1.66 -8.30
N VAL A 37 -2.77 1.22 -7.87
CA VAL A 37 -3.94 2.11 -7.75
C VAL A 37 -3.71 3.17 -6.68
N SER A 38 -3.11 2.82 -5.55
CA SER A 38 -2.80 3.78 -4.49
C SER A 38 -1.78 4.82 -4.94
N TRP A 39 -0.78 4.43 -5.72
CA TRP A 39 0.18 5.36 -6.31
C TRP A 39 -0.48 6.32 -7.30
N CYS A 40 -1.42 5.83 -8.11
CA CYS A 40 -2.20 6.71 -8.99
C CYS A 40 -3.03 7.72 -8.19
N ALA A 41 -3.65 7.30 -7.09
CA ALA A 41 -4.38 8.22 -6.21
C ALA A 41 -3.43 9.27 -5.60
N TYR A 42 -2.25 8.85 -5.11
CA TYR A 42 -1.21 9.76 -4.66
C TYR A 42 -0.84 10.79 -5.73
N TRP A 43 -0.55 10.33 -6.93
CA TRP A 43 -0.12 11.19 -8.03
C TRP A 43 -1.19 12.19 -8.45
N LEU A 44 -2.45 11.76 -8.58
CA LEU A 44 -3.58 12.64 -8.94
C LEU A 44 -3.80 13.75 -7.93
N ILE A 45 -3.74 13.43 -6.63
CA ILE A 45 -3.89 14.45 -5.58
C ILE A 45 -2.67 15.38 -5.53
N SER A 46 -1.47 14.85 -5.73
CA SER A 46 -0.23 15.66 -5.74
C SER A 46 -0.16 16.68 -6.88
N LEU A 47 -0.96 16.51 -7.93
CA LEU A 47 -1.11 17.52 -9.00
C LEU A 47 -1.92 18.73 -8.56
N GLN A 48 -2.85 18.56 -7.62
CA GLN A 48 -3.74 19.62 -7.15
C GLN A 48 -3.23 20.24 -5.84
N ASP A 49 -2.67 19.42 -4.98
CA ASP A 49 -2.14 19.81 -3.68
C ASP A 49 -0.67 19.39 -3.53
N HIS A 50 0.19 20.39 -3.38
CA HIS A 50 1.63 20.18 -3.16
C HIS A 50 1.98 19.86 -1.70
N SER A 51 0.98 19.63 -0.83
CA SER A 51 1.23 19.19 0.54
C SER A 51 1.80 17.76 0.57
N LEU A 52 2.55 17.45 1.64
CA LEU A 52 3.05 16.09 1.86
C LEU A 52 2.01 15.18 2.51
N VAL A 53 0.97 15.78 3.12
CA VAL A 53 0.03 15.05 3.98
C VAL A 53 -1.12 14.47 3.17
N LEU A 54 -1.84 15.29 2.41
CA LEU A 54 -3.08 14.92 1.75
C LEU A 54 -2.88 13.80 0.69
N PRO A 55 -1.87 13.85 -0.21
CA PRO A 55 -1.64 12.78 -1.18
C PRO A 55 -1.31 11.44 -0.50
N ASN A 56 -0.48 11.45 0.56
CA ASN A 56 -0.13 10.23 1.29
C ASN A 56 -1.30 9.67 2.08
N PHE A 57 -2.10 10.52 2.72
CA PHE A 57 -3.32 10.13 3.42
C PHE A 57 -4.31 9.45 2.48
N THR A 58 -4.64 10.07 1.34
CA THR A 58 -5.61 9.51 0.38
C THR A 58 -5.12 8.20 -0.23
N ALA A 59 -3.84 8.10 -0.60
CA ALA A 59 -3.26 6.87 -1.10
C ALA A 59 -3.37 5.74 -0.07
N THR A 60 -3.14 6.04 1.21
CA THR A 60 -3.22 5.03 2.27
C THR A 60 -4.65 4.60 2.54
N VAL A 61 -5.62 5.50 2.46
CA VAL A 61 -7.04 5.14 2.53
C VAL A 61 -7.40 4.16 1.40
N VAL A 62 -6.90 4.40 0.19
CA VAL A 62 -7.09 3.50 -0.96
C VAL A 62 -6.46 2.12 -0.67
N ILE A 63 -5.22 2.07 -0.15
CA ILE A 63 -4.59 0.79 0.26
C ILE A 63 -5.46 0.07 1.28
N GLY A 64 -5.95 0.79 2.30
CA GLY A 64 -6.75 0.22 3.37
C GLY A 64 -8.04 -0.40 2.85
N LEU A 65 -8.77 0.28 1.98
CA LEU A 65 -10.02 -0.20 1.43
C LEU A 65 -9.81 -1.38 0.46
N LEU A 66 -8.91 -1.24 -0.52
CA LEU A 66 -8.64 -2.29 -1.50
C LEU A 66 -7.97 -3.51 -0.87
N GLY A 67 -7.04 -3.30 0.04
CA GLY A 67 -6.34 -4.39 0.73
C GLY A 67 -7.28 -5.24 1.57
N ASN A 68 -8.18 -4.63 2.32
CA ASN A 68 -9.23 -5.35 3.05
C ASN A 68 -10.19 -6.10 2.12
N TYR A 69 -10.60 -5.48 1.01
CA TYR A 69 -11.45 -6.13 0.01
C TYR A 69 -10.77 -7.39 -0.57
N PHE A 70 -9.53 -7.25 -1.02
CA PHE A 70 -8.77 -8.37 -1.59
C PHE A 70 -8.40 -9.42 -0.54
N ALA A 71 -8.13 -9.03 0.72
CA ALA A 71 -7.87 -9.98 1.80
C ALA A 71 -9.05 -10.92 2.01
N ILE A 72 -10.27 -10.40 2.06
CA ILE A 72 -11.50 -11.22 2.15
C ILE A 72 -11.67 -12.08 0.90
N ARG A 73 -11.49 -11.50 -0.28
CA ARG A 73 -11.72 -12.19 -1.57
C ARG A 73 -10.76 -13.36 -1.78
N HIS A 74 -9.49 -13.19 -1.41
CA HIS A 74 -8.43 -14.20 -1.59
C HIS A 74 -8.16 -15.03 -0.34
N ARG A 75 -8.87 -14.75 0.79
CA ARG A 75 -8.70 -15.43 2.06
C ARG A 75 -7.25 -15.42 2.55
N VAL A 76 -6.66 -14.26 2.57
CA VAL A 76 -5.32 -14.01 3.08
C VAL A 76 -5.38 -12.99 4.21
N PRO A 77 -4.42 -12.99 5.15
CA PRO A 77 -4.28 -11.90 6.12
C PRO A 77 -4.08 -10.57 5.40
N VAL A 78 -4.74 -9.51 5.86
CA VAL A 78 -4.70 -8.19 5.21
C VAL A 78 -3.28 -7.62 5.15
N ASN A 79 -2.45 -7.90 6.15
CA ASN A 79 -1.06 -7.45 6.20
C ASN A 79 -0.21 -7.97 5.04
N THR A 80 -0.55 -9.15 4.46
CA THR A 80 0.16 -9.69 3.29
C THR A 80 -0.08 -8.88 2.03
N ILE A 81 -1.10 -8.01 2.03
CA ILE A 81 -1.39 -7.08 0.94
C ILE A 81 -0.91 -5.68 1.30
N TYR A 82 -1.16 -5.21 2.53
CA TYR A 82 -0.80 -3.87 2.98
C TYR A 82 0.70 -3.59 2.87
N ILE A 83 1.53 -4.48 3.43
CA ILE A 83 2.97 -4.26 3.52
C ILE A 83 3.62 -4.07 2.14
N PRO A 84 3.40 -4.95 1.14
CA PRO A 84 3.95 -4.73 -0.19
C PRO A 84 3.35 -3.52 -0.92
N SER A 85 2.06 -3.23 -0.73
CA SER A 85 1.41 -2.10 -1.40
C SER A 85 1.92 -0.74 -0.92
N LEU A 86 2.43 -0.66 0.33
CA LEU A 86 2.98 0.56 0.90
C LEU A 86 4.36 0.93 0.37
N VAL A 87 5.10 0.00 -0.21
CA VAL A 87 6.52 0.19 -0.52
C VAL A 87 6.80 1.43 -1.36
N SER A 88 5.89 1.79 -2.27
CA SER A 88 6.00 2.98 -3.12
C SER A 88 5.71 4.29 -2.37
N LEU A 89 4.98 4.25 -1.23
CA LEU A 89 4.60 5.43 -0.46
C LEU A 89 5.52 5.70 0.74
N VAL A 90 6.30 4.70 1.17
CA VAL A 90 7.23 4.87 2.29
C VAL A 90 8.31 5.87 1.92
N PRO A 91 8.56 6.90 2.75
CA PRO A 91 9.50 7.98 2.44
C PRO A 91 10.98 7.57 2.64
N GLY A 92 11.38 6.38 2.10
CA GLY A 92 12.71 5.82 2.27
C GLY A 92 13.83 6.70 1.71
N GLY A 93 13.61 7.29 0.52
CA GLY A 93 14.56 8.21 -0.09
C GLY A 93 14.77 9.48 0.73
N ILE A 94 13.70 10.05 1.29
CA ILE A 94 13.78 11.25 2.15
C ILE A 94 14.48 10.90 3.46
N ALA A 95 14.20 9.74 4.05
CA ALA A 95 14.86 9.26 5.26
C ALA A 95 16.37 9.07 5.03
N TYR A 96 16.76 8.46 3.90
CA TYR A 96 18.16 8.33 3.51
C TYR A 96 18.86 9.68 3.35
N LEU A 97 18.21 10.65 2.68
CA LEU A 97 18.78 12.00 2.53
C LEU A 97 18.94 12.70 3.88
N GLY A 98 18.03 12.47 4.82
CA GLY A 98 18.14 12.97 6.19
C GLY A 98 19.38 12.41 6.90
N ALA A 99 19.53 11.08 6.88
CA ALA A 99 20.69 10.41 7.47
C ALA A 99 22.01 10.85 6.84
N ARG A 100 22.07 10.94 5.51
CA ARG A 100 23.23 11.44 4.76
C ARG A 100 23.59 12.89 5.14
N SER A 101 22.60 13.77 5.24
CA SER A 101 22.82 15.17 5.62
C SER A 101 23.38 15.28 7.05
N PHE A 102 22.92 14.42 7.94
CA PHE A 102 23.43 14.35 9.31
C PHE A 102 24.90 13.95 9.34
N THR A 103 25.29 12.90 8.61
CA THR A 103 26.69 12.44 8.54
C THR A 103 27.64 13.47 7.90
N MET A 104 27.10 14.35 7.04
CA MET A 104 27.82 15.46 6.41
C MET A 104 27.90 16.72 7.30
N GLY A 105 27.41 16.67 8.54
CA GLY A 105 27.41 17.83 9.45
C GLY A 105 26.37 18.91 9.10
N LYS A 106 25.44 18.64 8.16
CA LYS A 106 24.38 19.57 7.74
C LYS A 106 23.12 19.40 8.59
N ALA A 107 23.21 19.74 9.88
CA ALA A 107 22.15 19.49 10.86
C ALA A 107 20.79 20.09 10.47
N ALA A 108 20.75 21.31 9.95
CA ALA A 108 19.50 21.97 9.53
C ALA A 108 18.80 21.22 8.39
N SER A 109 19.55 20.77 7.37
CA SER A 109 19.02 19.98 6.27
C SER A 109 18.54 18.60 6.74
N ALA A 110 19.26 17.97 7.65
CA ALA A 110 18.89 16.70 8.25
C ALA A 110 17.57 16.81 9.01
N ALA A 111 17.44 17.83 9.88
CA ALA A 111 16.20 18.08 10.62
C ALA A 111 14.99 18.30 9.70
N GLN A 112 15.17 19.06 8.62
CA GLN A 112 14.10 19.30 7.63
C GLN A 112 13.64 18.00 6.94
N GLN A 113 14.57 17.12 6.57
CA GLN A 113 14.21 15.83 5.95
C GLN A 113 13.50 14.90 6.94
N ILE A 114 14.01 14.82 8.17
CA ILE A 114 13.38 14.02 9.23
C ILE A 114 11.95 14.52 9.52
N TYR A 115 11.75 15.83 9.60
CA TYR A 115 10.42 16.43 9.75
C TYR A 115 9.46 15.97 8.65
N LYS A 116 9.89 15.99 7.38
CA LYS A 116 9.07 15.49 6.25
C LYS A 116 8.72 14.00 6.41
N VAL A 117 9.68 13.18 6.83
CA VAL A 117 9.44 11.75 7.07
C VAL A 117 8.36 11.55 8.14
N ILE A 118 8.45 12.30 9.24
CA ILE A 118 7.46 12.22 10.33
C ILE A 118 6.06 12.62 9.84
N LEU A 119 5.96 13.70 9.08
CA LEU A 119 4.66 14.14 8.52
C LEU A 119 4.05 13.08 7.61
N ILE A 120 4.85 12.49 6.71
CA ILE A 120 4.39 11.43 5.81
C ILE A 120 3.96 10.19 6.62
N ALA A 121 4.77 9.78 7.60
CA ALA A 121 4.45 8.62 8.44
C ALA A 121 3.14 8.81 9.22
N MET A 122 2.91 10.02 9.76
CA MET A 122 1.64 10.36 10.43
C MET A 122 0.46 10.33 9.46
N ALA A 123 0.62 10.88 8.24
CA ALA A 123 -0.42 10.84 7.22
C ALA A 123 -0.78 9.40 6.84
N LEU A 124 0.22 8.53 6.66
CA LEU A 124 0.03 7.10 6.38
C LEU A 124 -0.71 6.41 7.55
N ALA A 125 -0.30 6.64 8.79
CA ALA A 125 -0.90 6.02 9.97
C ALA A 125 -2.37 6.43 10.14
N VAL A 126 -2.67 7.73 10.05
CA VAL A 126 -4.05 8.24 10.14
C VAL A 126 -4.90 7.70 8.98
N GLY A 127 -4.34 7.65 7.77
CA GLY A 127 -5.01 7.09 6.59
C GLY A 127 -5.44 5.63 6.80
N PHE A 128 -4.58 4.79 7.40
CA PHE A 128 -4.95 3.41 7.73
C PHE A 128 -6.05 3.32 8.78
N VAL A 129 -5.98 4.13 9.85
CA VAL A 129 -7.02 4.14 10.88
C VAL A 129 -8.38 4.51 10.26
N VAL A 130 -8.41 5.55 9.44
CA VAL A 130 -9.64 5.99 8.75
C VAL A 130 -10.15 4.89 7.80
N ALA A 131 -9.28 4.28 7.00
CA ALA A 131 -9.65 3.19 6.12
C ALA A 131 -10.25 1.99 6.88
N GLU A 132 -9.66 1.63 8.02
CA GLU A 132 -10.14 0.53 8.87
C GLU A 132 -11.52 0.83 9.46
N VAL A 133 -11.77 2.06 9.92
CA VAL A 133 -13.08 2.49 10.42
C VAL A 133 -14.13 2.42 9.31
N ILE A 134 -13.82 2.99 8.13
CA ILE A 134 -14.71 2.95 6.97
C ILE A 134 -15.00 1.50 6.58
N PHE A 135 -13.96 0.67 6.50
CA PHE A 135 -14.12 -0.72 6.11
C PHE A 135 -14.96 -1.52 7.11
N LYS A 136 -14.76 -1.32 8.41
CA LYS A 136 -15.60 -1.95 9.44
C LYS A 136 -17.07 -1.58 9.31
N ALA A 137 -17.37 -0.32 9.02
CA ALA A 137 -18.73 0.15 8.79
C ALA A 137 -19.35 -0.49 7.53
N MET A 138 -18.56 -0.68 6.47
CA MET A 138 -19.01 -1.27 5.19
C MET A 138 -18.99 -2.81 5.16
N ARG A 139 -18.30 -3.44 6.08
CA ARG A 139 -18.07 -4.90 6.13
C ARG A 139 -19.35 -5.74 5.98
N PRO A 140 -20.47 -5.48 6.67
CA PRO A 140 -21.66 -6.28 6.56
C PRO A 140 -22.26 -6.25 5.13
N PHE A 141 -22.17 -5.12 4.45
CA PHE A 141 -22.61 -4.97 3.06
C PHE A 141 -21.68 -5.69 2.09
N LEU A 142 -20.37 -5.52 2.26
CA LEU A 142 -19.32 -6.14 1.42
C LEU A 142 -19.34 -7.66 1.49
N ILE A 143 -19.53 -8.25 2.68
CA ILE A 143 -19.60 -9.70 2.83
C ILE A 143 -20.81 -10.26 2.07
N ARG A 144 -21.97 -9.59 2.12
CA ARG A 144 -23.16 -9.99 1.34
C ARG A 144 -22.89 -9.90 -0.16
N PHE A 145 -22.18 -8.89 -0.62
CA PHE A 145 -21.84 -8.71 -2.03
C PHE A 145 -20.82 -9.76 -2.51
N ILE A 146 -19.77 -10.01 -1.74
CA ILE A 146 -18.72 -11.00 -2.07
C ILE A 146 -19.28 -12.43 -2.04
N ALA A 147 -20.23 -12.71 -1.18
CA ALA A 147 -20.89 -14.03 -1.13
C ALA A 147 -21.67 -14.34 -2.41
N LYS A 148 -22.10 -13.34 -3.18
CA LYS A 148 -22.77 -13.49 -4.49
C LYS A 148 -21.80 -13.69 -5.65
N LEU A 149 -20.50 -13.41 -5.47
CA LEU A 149 -19.49 -13.58 -6.52
C LEU A 149 -19.03 -15.04 -6.60
N PRO A 150 -18.74 -15.58 -7.80
CA PRO A 150 -18.26 -16.95 -7.96
C PRO A 150 -16.96 -17.14 -7.17
N LYS A 151 -16.94 -18.21 -6.36
CA LYS A 151 -15.76 -18.56 -5.52
C LYS A 151 -14.59 -18.88 -6.43
N VAL A 152 -13.47 -18.16 -6.26
CA VAL A 152 -12.20 -18.56 -6.86
C VAL A 152 -11.81 -19.90 -6.26
N GLN A 153 -11.95 -20.96 -7.03
CA GLN A 153 -11.55 -22.31 -6.62
C GLN A 153 -10.02 -22.34 -6.47
N THR A 154 -9.54 -22.27 -5.25
CA THR A 154 -8.17 -22.68 -4.93
C THR A 154 -8.14 -24.21 -5.02
N LYS A 155 -7.60 -24.72 -6.13
CA LYS A 155 -7.32 -26.15 -6.31
C LYS A 155 -6.33 -26.58 -5.22
N SER A 156 -6.87 -27.09 -4.11
CA SER A 156 -6.08 -27.74 -3.07
C SER A 156 -5.43 -28.96 -3.71
N ARG A 157 -4.15 -28.86 -4.04
CA ARG A 157 -3.32 -30.05 -4.26
C ARG A 157 -3.11 -30.71 -2.89
N ARG A 158 -4.07 -31.50 -2.46
CA ARG A 158 -3.78 -32.59 -1.53
C ARG A 158 -2.87 -33.54 -2.27
N GLY A 159 -1.56 -33.46 -2.00
CA GLY A 159 -0.59 -34.45 -2.39
C GLY A 159 -1.05 -35.82 -1.82
N LYS A 160 -1.22 -36.76 -2.69
CA LYS A 160 -1.18 -38.19 -2.34
C LYS A 160 0.21 -38.48 -1.78
N SER A 161 0.32 -38.67 -0.48
CA SER A 161 1.38 -39.48 0.13
C SER A 161 0.81 -40.87 0.24
N ALA A 162 1.27 -41.74 -0.62
CA ALA A 162 1.30 -43.19 -0.45
C ALA A 162 2.75 -43.61 -0.53
#